data_dd1c2d06fe3cd6501c9695f4bd3cbfc1
#
_entry.id   dd1c2d06fe3cd6501c9695f4bd3cbfc1
#
_cell.length_a   1.000
_cell.length_b   1.000
_cell.length_c   1.000
_cell.angle_alpha   90.00
_cell.angle_beta   90.00
_cell.angle_gamma   90.00
#
_symmetry.space_group_name_H-M   'P 1'
#
loop_
_entity.id
_entity.type
_entity.pdbx_description
1 polymer ?
#
loop_
_entity_poly.entity_id
_entity_poly.type
_entity_poly.pdbx_seq_one_letter_code
_entity_poly.pdbx_strand_id
1 'polypeptide(L)'
;MLNKFKIGHYTNEEKGTGCTVILAEDGAVGGCSIRGSSPATRETDLLKTEKKVDSVNAVVLSGGSAFGLEAASGVMDYLFENGKGYNAGKYVVPIVVGASIYDLEYKDFGYPDKQAGYEAAKNASAGNFEKGVIGGATGSTVSKLLGMPSAVKTGLGVQTYSMNGLEIAVITLVNALGDVVKDGKIIAGALTPDGEPVSMKKIFTLGGFDEPKCANTTIGCVLTNAKLTKAQANLLADIAHDGFALSLSPSHTRFDGDAMFTLASGEIDVAFDTLLALIPDLVARSIQSSVITTDPIETRISPIAFKLFNKIWKKLS
;
A
#
# COMPACT_ATOMS: atom_id res chain seq x y z
N MET A 1 -19.60 -8.20 5.02
CA MET A 1 -18.77 -7.10 5.55
C MET A 1 -18.45 -6.14 4.42
N LEU A 2 -18.69 -4.82 4.62
CA LEU A 2 -18.37 -3.75 3.66
C LEU A 2 -18.90 -4.00 2.24
N ASN A 3 -20.15 -4.40 2.11
CA ASN A 3 -20.74 -4.88 0.85
C ASN A 3 -20.83 -3.81 -0.27
N LYS A 4 -20.63 -2.52 0.08
CA LYS A 4 -20.56 -1.43 -0.90
C LYS A 4 -19.20 -1.30 -1.59
N PHE A 5 -18.20 -2.02 -1.10
CA PHE A 5 -16.88 -2.07 -1.71
C PHE A 5 -16.68 -3.43 -2.38
N LYS A 6 -16.20 -3.39 -3.62
CA LYS A 6 -15.77 -4.59 -4.35
C LYS A 6 -14.28 -4.52 -4.58
N ILE A 7 -13.58 -5.63 -4.39
CA ILE A 7 -12.13 -5.69 -4.54
C ILE A 7 -11.81 -6.69 -5.64
N GLY A 8 -10.96 -6.28 -6.57
CA GLY A 8 -10.49 -7.13 -7.65
C GLY A 8 -8.99 -6.96 -7.88
N HIS A 9 -8.40 -7.99 -8.47
CA HIS A 9 -6.96 -8.08 -8.68
C HIS A 9 -6.64 -8.46 -10.11
N TYR A 10 -5.56 -7.89 -10.63
CA TYR A 10 -4.85 -8.40 -11.78
C TYR A 10 -3.42 -8.73 -11.33
N THR A 11 -2.99 -9.96 -11.61
CA THR A 11 -1.67 -10.47 -11.22
C THR A 11 -0.92 -10.93 -12.46
N ASN A 12 0.28 -10.40 -12.66
CA ASN A 12 1.21 -10.87 -13.69
C ASN A 12 2.41 -11.51 -12.98
N GLU A 13 2.37 -12.83 -12.84
CA GLU A 13 3.41 -13.59 -12.15
C GLU A 13 4.74 -13.59 -12.90
N GLU A 14 4.71 -13.58 -14.24
CA GLU A 14 5.89 -13.56 -15.09
C GLU A 14 6.71 -12.28 -14.89
N LYS A 15 6.04 -11.13 -14.94
CA LYS A 15 6.66 -9.82 -14.71
C LYS A 15 6.83 -9.48 -13.24
N GLY A 16 6.14 -10.18 -12.35
CA GLY A 16 6.17 -9.92 -10.92
C GLY A 16 5.52 -8.61 -10.52
N THR A 17 4.41 -8.25 -11.14
CA THR A 17 3.67 -7.00 -10.89
C THR A 17 2.16 -7.20 -11.04
N GLY A 18 1.36 -6.18 -10.78
CA GLY A 18 -0.09 -6.22 -10.93
C GLY A 18 -0.79 -5.02 -10.32
N CYS A 19 -2.11 -5.06 -10.24
CA CYS A 19 -2.90 -4.02 -9.56
C CYS A 19 -4.04 -4.60 -8.73
N THR A 20 -4.38 -3.88 -7.65
CA THR A 20 -5.53 -4.12 -6.79
C THR A 20 -6.47 -2.95 -6.92
N VAL A 21 -7.71 -3.21 -7.31
CA VAL A 21 -8.75 -2.21 -7.51
C VAL A 21 -9.78 -2.34 -6.39
N ILE A 22 -10.11 -1.23 -5.77
CA ILE A 22 -11.15 -1.12 -4.75
C ILE A 22 -12.23 -0.24 -5.33
N LEU A 23 -13.36 -0.83 -5.72
CA LEU A 23 -14.50 -0.13 -6.28
C LEU A 23 -15.47 0.34 -5.18
N ALA A 24 -15.90 1.56 -5.28
CA ALA A 24 -17.05 2.15 -4.62
C ALA A 24 -17.98 2.68 -5.71
N GLU A 25 -18.66 1.79 -6.44
CA GLU A 25 -19.37 2.10 -7.68
C GLU A 25 -20.40 3.24 -7.53
N ASP A 26 -21.11 3.26 -6.40
CA ASP A 26 -22.09 4.31 -6.11
C ASP A 26 -21.45 5.55 -5.44
N GLY A 27 -20.14 5.56 -5.32
CA GLY A 27 -19.35 6.60 -4.69
C GLY A 27 -19.20 6.41 -3.17
N ALA A 28 -18.03 6.79 -2.66
CA ALA A 28 -17.72 6.86 -1.23
C ALA A 28 -17.01 8.17 -0.91
N VAL A 29 -17.16 8.68 0.30
CA VAL A 29 -16.35 9.82 0.74
C VAL A 29 -14.89 9.41 0.78
N GLY A 30 -14.04 10.16 0.06
CA GLY A 30 -12.63 9.87 -0.08
C GLY A 30 -11.73 10.81 0.72
N GLY A 31 -10.63 10.26 1.23
CA GLY A 31 -9.52 11.00 1.83
C GLY A 31 -8.18 10.44 1.41
N CYS A 32 -7.12 11.24 1.52
CA CYS A 32 -5.76 10.82 1.21
C CYS A 32 -4.74 11.57 2.07
N SER A 33 -3.70 10.86 2.52
CA SER A 33 -2.49 11.46 3.09
C SER A 33 -1.26 10.85 2.45
N ILE A 34 -0.30 11.69 2.07
CA ILE A 34 0.98 11.32 1.44
C ILE A 34 2.08 11.82 2.36
N ARG A 35 2.82 10.90 2.98
CA ARG A 35 3.97 11.22 3.85
C ARG A 35 5.32 10.83 3.23
N GLY A 36 5.32 10.02 2.19
CA GLY A 36 6.53 9.70 1.43
C GLY A 36 7.01 10.89 0.60
N SER A 37 8.33 10.97 0.39
CA SER A 37 8.95 12.07 -0.38
C SER A 37 9.05 11.77 -1.88
N SER A 38 8.79 10.52 -2.30
CA SER A 38 8.89 10.03 -3.69
C SER A 38 7.61 9.34 -4.16
N PRO A 39 6.41 9.97 -4.03
CA PRO A 39 5.15 9.33 -4.34
C PRO A 39 4.92 9.21 -5.86
N ALA A 40 4.30 8.11 -6.28
CA ALA A 40 3.66 7.96 -7.58
C ALA A 40 2.14 7.89 -7.34
N THR A 41 1.39 8.97 -7.61
CA THR A 41 -0.03 9.08 -7.30
C THR A 41 -0.84 9.68 -8.44
N ARG A 42 -2.14 9.39 -8.45
CA ARG A 42 -3.11 9.91 -9.41
C ARG A 42 -4.31 10.53 -8.71
N GLU A 43 -4.75 11.71 -9.19
CA GLU A 43 -5.97 12.43 -8.83
C GLU A 43 -6.09 12.77 -7.32
N THR A 44 -4.99 12.76 -6.57
CA THR A 44 -5.00 13.00 -5.10
C THR A 44 -5.31 14.44 -4.74
N ASP A 45 -5.04 15.41 -5.62
CA ASP A 45 -5.37 16.81 -5.37
C ASP A 45 -6.89 17.04 -5.19
N LEU A 46 -7.71 16.23 -5.90
CA LEU A 46 -9.17 16.30 -5.79
C LEU A 46 -9.69 15.94 -4.39
N LEU A 47 -8.93 15.17 -3.62
CA LEU A 47 -9.31 14.74 -2.27
C LEU A 47 -9.10 15.80 -1.19
N LYS A 48 -8.42 16.91 -1.48
CA LYS A 48 -8.26 18.02 -0.54
C LYS A 48 -9.61 18.61 -0.14
N THR A 49 -9.71 19.01 1.11
CA THR A 49 -10.99 19.46 1.74
C THR A 49 -11.65 20.64 1.04
N GLU A 50 -10.87 21.52 0.42
CA GLU A 50 -11.36 22.70 -0.31
C GLU A 50 -11.86 22.38 -1.74
N LYS A 51 -11.67 21.15 -2.23
CA LYS A 51 -12.10 20.75 -3.58
C LYS A 51 -13.57 20.31 -3.56
N LYS A 52 -14.28 20.58 -4.66
CA LYS A 52 -15.72 20.42 -4.77
C LYS A 52 -16.22 18.97 -4.73
N VAL A 53 -15.48 18.04 -5.32
CA VAL A 53 -15.94 16.64 -5.47
C VAL A 53 -15.65 15.87 -4.19
N ASP A 54 -16.67 15.36 -3.53
CA ASP A 54 -16.56 14.65 -2.25
C ASP A 54 -16.57 13.13 -2.41
N SER A 55 -16.97 12.63 -3.59
CA SER A 55 -17.17 11.20 -3.83
C SER A 55 -16.14 10.64 -4.78
N VAL A 56 -15.60 9.45 -4.44
CA VAL A 56 -14.63 8.66 -5.19
C VAL A 56 -15.30 7.35 -5.60
N ASN A 57 -15.06 6.90 -6.84
CA ASN A 57 -15.64 5.66 -7.37
C ASN A 57 -14.67 4.48 -7.29
N ALA A 58 -13.37 4.73 -7.23
CA ALA A 58 -12.38 3.68 -7.00
C ALA A 58 -11.06 4.21 -6.45
N VAL A 59 -10.34 3.33 -5.73
CA VAL A 59 -8.92 3.44 -5.43
C VAL A 59 -8.17 2.34 -6.15
N VAL A 60 -7.07 2.68 -6.83
CA VAL A 60 -6.18 1.72 -7.49
C VAL A 60 -4.83 1.71 -6.78
N LEU A 61 -4.46 0.55 -6.26
CA LEU A 61 -3.16 0.30 -5.67
C LEU A 61 -2.38 -0.61 -6.63
N SER A 62 -1.32 -0.10 -7.27
CA SER A 62 -0.64 -0.82 -8.36
C SER A 62 0.86 -1.00 -8.12
N GLY A 63 1.45 -1.97 -8.81
CA GLY A 63 2.87 -2.03 -9.07
C GLY A 63 3.26 -1.13 -10.25
N GLY A 64 4.49 -1.25 -10.75
CA GLY A 64 4.96 -0.59 -11.97
C GLY A 64 5.38 0.87 -11.81
N SER A 65 5.52 1.39 -10.58
CA SER A 65 5.90 2.79 -10.34
C SER A 65 4.94 3.75 -11.07
N ALA A 66 5.43 4.88 -11.56
CA ALA A 66 4.61 5.87 -12.29
C ALA A 66 3.94 5.28 -13.55
N PHE A 67 4.52 4.26 -14.19
CA PHE A 67 3.88 3.58 -15.32
C PHE A 67 2.59 2.86 -14.92
N GLY A 68 2.57 2.22 -13.73
CA GLY A 68 1.41 1.47 -13.26
C GLY A 68 0.19 2.33 -12.90
N LEU A 69 0.33 3.66 -12.85
CA LEU A 69 -0.80 4.60 -12.74
C LEU A 69 -1.75 4.52 -13.96
N GLU A 70 -1.29 3.92 -15.06
CA GLU A 70 -2.11 3.68 -16.26
C GLU A 70 -3.30 2.76 -15.97
N ALA A 71 -3.16 1.80 -15.07
CA ALA A 71 -4.23 0.87 -14.67
C ALA A 71 -5.52 1.60 -14.26
N ALA A 72 -5.40 2.76 -13.60
CA ALA A 72 -6.56 3.54 -13.20
C ALA A 72 -7.41 4.04 -14.40
N SER A 73 -6.82 4.17 -15.59
CA SER A 73 -7.56 4.53 -16.80
C SER A 73 -8.48 3.39 -17.27
N GLY A 74 -8.06 2.13 -17.09
CA GLY A 74 -8.92 0.98 -17.37
C GLY A 74 -10.08 0.85 -16.38
N VAL A 75 -9.85 1.18 -15.11
CA VAL A 75 -10.90 1.24 -14.11
C VAL A 75 -11.92 2.34 -14.45
N MET A 76 -11.47 3.48 -14.97
CA MET A 76 -12.37 4.53 -15.47
C MET A 76 -13.24 4.03 -16.62
N ASP A 77 -12.67 3.30 -17.59
CA ASP A 77 -13.45 2.74 -18.70
C ASP A 77 -14.53 1.77 -18.20
N TYR A 78 -14.17 0.84 -17.31
CA TYR A 78 -15.11 -0.10 -16.70
C TYR A 78 -16.26 0.62 -15.99
N LEU A 79 -15.96 1.62 -15.15
CA LEU A 79 -16.98 2.39 -14.44
C LEU A 79 -17.86 3.20 -15.39
N PHE A 80 -17.28 3.82 -16.43
CA PHE A 80 -18.01 4.60 -17.42
C PHE A 80 -19.00 3.71 -18.20
N GLU A 81 -18.58 2.53 -18.65
CA GLU A 81 -19.43 1.56 -19.35
C GLU A 81 -20.61 1.12 -18.48
N ASN A 82 -20.42 1.09 -17.16
CA ASN A 82 -21.47 0.75 -16.18
C ASN A 82 -22.27 1.97 -15.67
N GLY A 83 -22.04 3.16 -16.26
CA GLY A 83 -22.75 4.38 -15.90
C GLY A 83 -22.44 4.91 -14.50
N LYS A 84 -21.24 4.58 -13.95
CA LYS A 84 -20.80 4.94 -12.59
C LYS A 84 -19.81 6.09 -12.63
N GLY A 85 -20.01 7.12 -11.80
CA GLY A 85 -19.13 8.28 -11.72
C GLY A 85 -19.84 9.55 -11.24
N TYR A 86 -19.09 10.64 -11.24
CA TYR A 86 -19.58 11.98 -10.96
C TYR A 86 -20.44 12.49 -12.14
N ASN A 87 -21.66 12.97 -11.82
CA ASN A 87 -22.55 13.55 -12.82
C ASN A 87 -22.03 14.93 -13.26
N ALA A 88 -21.47 15.01 -14.45
CA ALA A 88 -21.00 16.26 -15.08
C ALA A 88 -22.00 16.80 -16.12
N GLY A 89 -23.27 16.57 -15.95
CA GLY A 89 -24.34 16.98 -16.86
C GLY A 89 -24.62 15.95 -17.95
N LYS A 90 -24.09 16.14 -19.15
CA LYS A 90 -24.30 15.18 -20.27
C LYS A 90 -23.57 13.84 -20.04
N TYR A 91 -22.49 13.85 -19.29
CA TYR A 91 -21.62 12.69 -19.11
C TYR A 91 -21.44 12.37 -17.61
N VAL A 92 -21.22 11.10 -17.35
CA VAL A 92 -20.76 10.61 -16.05
C VAL A 92 -19.24 10.47 -16.14
N VAL A 93 -18.53 11.03 -15.18
CA VAL A 93 -17.06 10.99 -15.13
C VAL A 93 -16.61 10.18 -13.91
N PRO A 94 -16.06 8.96 -14.08
CA PRO A 94 -15.57 8.18 -12.98
C PRO A 94 -14.41 8.88 -12.26
N ILE A 95 -14.49 8.97 -10.94
CA ILE A 95 -13.42 9.52 -10.10
C ILE A 95 -12.59 8.35 -9.57
N VAL A 96 -11.41 8.16 -10.15
CA VAL A 96 -10.50 7.05 -9.85
C VAL A 96 -9.17 7.61 -9.37
N VAL A 97 -8.91 7.46 -8.08
CA VAL A 97 -7.66 7.87 -7.44
C VAL A 97 -6.73 6.66 -7.26
N GLY A 98 -5.45 6.88 -7.03
CA GLY A 98 -4.56 5.74 -6.81
C GLY A 98 -3.12 6.12 -6.51
N ALA A 99 -2.35 5.09 -6.19
CA ALA A 99 -0.91 5.14 -5.99
C ALA A 99 -0.24 3.85 -6.47
N SER A 100 1.06 3.95 -6.76
CA SER A 100 1.86 2.82 -7.24
C SER A 100 3.11 2.61 -6.41
N ILE A 101 3.44 1.33 -6.16
CA ILE A 101 4.74 0.93 -5.60
C ILE A 101 5.77 0.74 -6.72
N TYR A 102 7.05 0.81 -6.40
CA TYR A 102 8.14 0.49 -7.32
C TYR A 102 8.54 -0.98 -7.18
N ASP A 103 8.18 -1.81 -8.15
CA ASP A 103 8.50 -3.23 -8.22
C ASP A 103 9.17 -3.64 -9.54
N LEU A 104 9.62 -2.67 -10.36
CA LEU A 104 10.17 -2.87 -11.70
C LEU A 104 11.46 -3.72 -11.73
N GLU A 105 12.13 -3.90 -10.58
CA GLU A 105 13.36 -4.69 -10.44
C GLU A 105 13.14 -6.06 -9.78
N TYR A 106 11.87 -6.40 -9.44
CA TYR A 106 11.60 -7.67 -8.74
C TYR A 106 11.79 -8.90 -9.64
N LYS A 107 11.28 -8.81 -10.86
CA LYS A 107 11.48 -9.79 -11.94
C LYS A 107 11.83 -9.03 -13.23
N ASP A 108 11.16 -9.35 -14.31
CA ASP A 108 11.31 -8.64 -15.58
C ASP A 108 10.57 -7.31 -15.58
N PHE A 109 11.07 -6.34 -16.35
CA PHE A 109 10.39 -5.08 -16.54
C PHE A 109 8.95 -5.28 -17.00
N GLY A 110 8.01 -4.69 -16.27
CA GLY A 110 6.59 -4.72 -16.58
C GLY A 110 5.80 -3.85 -15.60
N TYR A 111 4.58 -3.55 -15.98
CA TYR A 111 3.65 -2.76 -15.16
C TYR A 111 2.21 -3.11 -15.54
N PRO A 112 1.24 -2.92 -14.65
CA PRO A 112 -0.18 -3.07 -14.98
C PRO A 112 -0.62 -1.89 -15.85
N ASP A 113 -1.00 -2.19 -17.09
CA ASP A 113 -1.49 -1.24 -18.07
C ASP A 113 -3.00 -0.96 -17.91
N LYS A 114 -3.56 -0.23 -18.87
CA LYS A 114 -4.99 0.08 -18.91
C LYS A 114 -5.87 -1.18 -18.93
N GLN A 115 -5.47 -2.22 -19.70
CA GLN A 115 -6.23 -3.47 -19.78
C GLN A 115 -6.22 -4.23 -18.45
N ALA A 116 -5.06 -4.27 -17.78
CA ALA A 116 -4.92 -4.88 -16.45
C ALA A 116 -5.86 -4.23 -15.42
N GLY A 117 -5.97 -2.90 -15.43
CA GLY A 117 -6.89 -2.17 -14.56
C GLY A 117 -8.36 -2.47 -14.86
N TYR A 118 -8.73 -2.55 -16.13
CA TYR A 118 -10.08 -2.92 -16.55
C TYR A 118 -10.45 -4.35 -16.10
N GLU A 119 -9.56 -5.32 -16.30
CA GLU A 119 -9.77 -6.71 -15.87
C GLU A 119 -9.90 -6.83 -14.34
N ALA A 120 -9.05 -6.14 -13.58
CA ALA A 120 -9.14 -6.11 -12.13
C ALA A 120 -10.49 -5.52 -11.65
N ALA A 121 -10.97 -4.44 -12.28
CA ALA A 121 -12.27 -3.87 -11.97
C ALA A 121 -13.42 -4.83 -12.31
N LYS A 122 -13.37 -5.48 -13.46
CA LYS A 122 -14.38 -6.44 -13.93
C LYS A 122 -14.48 -7.66 -13.03
N ASN A 123 -13.37 -8.12 -12.47
CA ASN A 123 -13.30 -9.29 -11.59
C ASN A 123 -13.57 -8.93 -10.11
N ALA A 124 -13.81 -7.65 -9.80
CA ALA A 124 -14.01 -7.21 -8.43
C ALA A 124 -15.31 -7.77 -7.83
N SER A 125 -15.24 -8.24 -6.61
CA SER A 125 -16.37 -8.78 -5.84
C SER A 125 -16.39 -8.26 -4.39
N ALA A 126 -17.59 -8.19 -3.81
CA ALA A 126 -17.76 -7.82 -2.41
C ALA A 126 -17.21 -8.91 -1.48
N GLY A 127 -16.56 -8.49 -0.39
CA GLY A 127 -16.00 -9.42 0.60
C GLY A 127 -14.71 -10.13 0.15
N ASN A 128 -14.12 -9.75 -0.99
CA ASN A 128 -12.85 -10.28 -1.44
C ASN A 128 -11.70 -9.62 -0.67
N PHE A 129 -11.39 -10.14 0.52
CA PHE A 129 -10.27 -9.72 1.37
C PHE A 129 -9.09 -10.70 1.30
N GLU A 130 -8.78 -11.15 0.08
CA GLU A 130 -7.63 -12.00 -0.19
C GLU A 130 -6.32 -11.28 0.14
N LYS A 131 -5.30 -12.03 0.58
CA LYS A 131 -3.98 -11.50 0.95
C LYS A 131 -2.87 -12.39 0.40
N GLY A 132 -1.65 -11.87 0.39
CA GLY A 132 -0.47 -12.60 -0.08
C GLY A 132 0.09 -12.05 -1.38
N VAL A 133 0.72 -12.89 -2.19
CA VAL A 133 1.35 -12.49 -3.46
C VAL A 133 0.28 -12.36 -4.54
N ILE A 134 -0.46 -11.25 -4.52
CA ILE A 134 -1.59 -11.02 -5.42
C ILE A 134 -1.71 -9.53 -5.78
N GLY A 135 -2.25 -9.25 -6.96
CA GLY A 135 -2.58 -7.91 -7.40
C GLY A 135 -1.38 -6.96 -7.39
N GLY A 136 -1.59 -5.75 -6.91
CA GLY A 136 -0.54 -4.72 -6.83
C GLY A 136 0.64 -5.08 -5.92
N ALA A 137 0.49 -6.09 -5.04
CA ALA A 137 1.55 -6.52 -4.15
C ALA A 137 2.38 -7.70 -4.70
N THR A 138 2.16 -8.10 -5.95
CA THR A 138 2.86 -9.23 -6.57
C THR A 138 4.39 -9.04 -6.58
N GLY A 139 4.89 -7.81 -6.80
CA GLY A 139 6.31 -7.48 -6.77
C GLY A 139 6.82 -6.87 -5.46
N SER A 140 5.98 -6.80 -4.42
CA SER A 140 6.33 -6.14 -3.16
C SER A 140 7.48 -6.81 -2.41
N THR A 141 8.44 -6.01 -1.93
CA THR A 141 9.60 -6.44 -1.13
C THR A 141 9.95 -5.41 -0.07
N VAL A 142 10.62 -5.82 1.01
CA VAL A 142 11.10 -4.95 2.11
C VAL A 142 12.59 -5.13 2.36
N SER A 143 13.18 -4.31 3.24
CA SER A 143 14.57 -4.44 3.67
C SER A 143 15.59 -4.21 2.55
N LYS A 144 15.41 -3.15 1.76
CA LYS A 144 16.12 -2.91 0.49
C LYS A 144 17.31 -1.95 0.57
N LEU A 145 17.67 -1.45 1.75
CA LEU A 145 18.77 -0.48 1.89
C LEU A 145 20.11 -1.01 1.35
N LEU A 146 20.31 -2.32 1.41
CA LEU A 146 21.50 -3.00 0.87
C LEU A 146 21.32 -3.51 -0.57
N GLY A 147 20.25 -3.05 -1.26
CA GLY A 147 19.90 -3.43 -2.63
C GLY A 147 18.98 -4.65 -2.71
N MET A 148 18.48 -4.93 -3.92
CA MET A 148 17.54 -6.04 -4.20
C MET A 148 18.02 -7.42 -3.74
N PRO A 149 19.32 -7.77 -3.78
CA PRO A 149 19.77 -9.08 -3.27
C PRO A 149 19.53 -9.32 -1.79
N SER A 150 19.27 -8.26 -1.00
CA SER A 150 18.93 -8.35 0.42
C SER A 150 17.42 -8.25 0.68
N ALA A 151 16.64 -7.97 -0.34
CA ALA A 151 15.21 -7.75 -0.23
C ALA A 151 14.47 -9.02 0.22
N VAL A 152 13.43 -8.82 1.01
CA VAL A 152 12.57 -9.89 1.53
C VAL A 152 11.19 -9.76 0.91
N LYS A 153 10.65 -10.86 0.39
CA LYS A 153 9.33 -10.89 -0.24
C LYS A 153 8.23 -10.61 0.79
N THR A 154 7.32 -9.73 0.40
CA THR A 154 6.06 -9.45 1.10
C THR A 154 4.89 -9.57 0.12
N GLY A 155 3.71 -9.21 0.53
CA GLY A 155 2.51 -9.30 -0.29
C GLY A 155 1.49 -8.23 0.06
N LEU A 156 0.26 -8.46 -0.38
CA LEU A 156 -0.92 -7.73 0.04
C LEU A 156 -1.25 -8.08 1.48
N GLY A 157 -1.22 -7.09 2.35
CA GLY A 157 -1.69 -7.21 3.73
C GLY A 157 -3.16 -6.81 3.84
N VAL A 158 -3.91 -7.53 4.65
CA VAL A 158 -5.32 -7.24 4.92
C VAL A 158 -5.62 -7.44 6.41
N GLN A 159 -6.33 -6.49 6.98
CA GLN A 159 -6.90 -6.60 8.33
C GLN A 159 -8.35 -6.12 8.33
N THR A 160 -9.24 -6.90 8.89
CA THR A 160 -10.66 -6.56 9.05
C THR A 160 -11.04 -6.42 10.51
N TYR A 161 -12.06 -5.59 10.77
CA TYR A 161 -12.62 -5.36 12.10
C TYR A 161 -14.12 -5.20 11.98
N SER A 162 -14.87 -5.80 12.91
CA SER A 162 -16.32 -5.62 13.01
C SER A 162 -16.75 -5.66 14.46
N MET A 163 -17.46 -4.62 14.90
CA MET A 163 -18.05 -4.53 16.24
C MET A 163 -19.20 -3.53 16.26
N ASN A 164 -20.34 -3.93 16.84
CA ASN A 164 -21.52 -3.06 17.02
C ASN A 164 -21.99 -2.38 15.72
N GLY A 165 -21.93 -3.09 14.59
CA GLY A 165 -22.32 -2.58 13.27
C GLY A 165 -21.23 -1.76 12.57
N LEU A 166 -20.17 -1.32 13.26
CA LEU A 166 -19.00 -0.73 12.62
C LEU A 166 -18.20 -1.82 11.90
N GLU A 167 -17.92 -1.57 10.63
CA GLU A 167 -17.08 -2.43 9.79
C GLU A 167 -15.91 -1.63 9.25
N ILE A 168 -14.70 -2.19 9.36
CA ILE A 168 -13.47 -1.60 8.84
C ILE A 168 -12.66 -2.69 8.13
N ALA A 169 -12.05 -2.35 7.02
CA ALA A 169 -10.98 -3.15 6.41
C ALA A 169 -9.80 -2.24 6.05
N VAL A 170 -8.60 -2.73 6.25
CA VAL A 170 -7.36 -2.09 5.83
C VAL A 170 -6.65 -3.00 4.85
N ILE A 171 -6.29 -2.45 3.70
CA ILE A 171 -5.56 -3.14 2.63
C ILE A 171 -4.24 -2.38 2.43
N THR A 172 -3.10 -3.09 2.45
CA THR A 172 -1.78 -2.49 2.27
C THR A 172 -0.92 -3.26 1.28
N LEU A 173 -0.21 -2.55 0.41
CA LEU A 173 0.88 -3.06 -0.41
C LEU A 173 2.19 -2.65 0.27
N VAL A 174 2.96 -3.62 0.75
CA VAL A 174 4.12 -3.36 1.62
C VAL A 174 5.41 -3.53 0.85
N ASN A 175 5.96 -2.42 0.35
CA ASN A 175 7.18 -2.39 -0.46
C ASN A 175 8.23 -1.41 0.12
N ALA A 176 8.39 -1.41 1.44
CA ALA A 176 9.18 -0.43 2.21
C ALA A 176 10.70 -0.60 2.04
N LEU A 177 11.42 0.50 2.27
CA LEU A 177 12.87 0.45 2.48
C LEU A 177 13.23 -0.29 3.77
N GLY A 178 12.48 -0.04 4.84
CA GLY A 178 12.66 -0.61 6.16
C GLY A 178 12.22 -2.07 6.28
N ASP A 179 12.39 -2.59 7.48
CA ASP A 179 11.97 -3.92 7.89
C ASP A 179 10.52 -3.91 8.36
N VAL A 180 9.81 -5.03 8.25
CA VAL A 180 8.53 -5.22 8.96
C VAL A 180 8.82 -5.66 10.39
N VAL A 181 8.23 -4.93 11.35
CA VAL A 181 8.43 -5.20 12.79
C VAL A 181 7.11 -5.48 13.49
N LYS A 182 7.20 -6.29 14.54
CA LYS A 182 6.11 -6.56 15.47
C LYS A 182 6.68 -6.66 16.89
N ASP A 183 6.10 -5.93 17.83
CA ASP A 183 6.52 -5.91 19.24
C ASP A 183 8.05 -5.66 19.40
N GLY A 184 8.58 -4.73 18.58
CA GLY A 184 10.01 -4.39 18.56
C GLY A 184 10.93 -5.41 17.89
N LYS A 185 10.40 -6.52 17.35
CA LYS A 185 11.16 -7.56 16.66
C LYS A 185 10.96 -7.49 15.16
N ILE A 186 12.01 -7.72 14.38
CA ILE A 186 11.92 -7.86 12.92
C ILE A 186 11.23 -9.20 12.62
N ILE A 187 10.15 -9.17 11.85
CA ILE A 187 9.41 -10.34 11.37
C ILE A 187 9.55 -10.57 9.86
N ALA A 188 9.96 -9.53 9.12
CA ALA A 188 10.48 -9.65 7.75
C ALA A 188 11.57 -8.61 7.55
N GLY A 189 12.78 -9.08 7.24
CA GLY A 189 13.98 -8.27 7.08
C GLY A 189 15.14 -9.10 6.57
N ALA A 190 16.19 -8.44 6.07
CA ALA A 190 17.39 -9.10 5.61
C ALA A 190 18.04 -9.91 6.75
N LEU A 191 18.69 -11.00 6.40
CA LEU A 191 19.39 -11.87 7.34
C LEU A 191 20.90 -11.85 7.07
N THR A 192 21.69 -11.99 8.13
CA THR A 192 23.13 -12.29 8.02
C THR A 192 23.33 -13.67 7.39
N PRO A 193 24.57 -14.04 6.96
CA PRO A 193 24.87 -15.40 6.52
C PRO A 193 24.56 -16.46 7.59
N ASP A 194 24.63 -16.09 8.87
CA ASP A 194 24.34 -16.98 10.00
C ASP A 194 22.84 -17.03 10.34
N GLY A 195 21.98 -16.26 9.63
CA GLY A 195 20.53 -16.26 9.81
C GLY A 195 19.99 -15.24 10.82
N GLU A 196 20.82 -14.34 11.33
CA GLU A 196 20.38 -13.29 12.27
C GLU A 196 19.77 -12.09 11.54
N PRO A 197 18.68 -11.49 12.04
CA PRO A 197 18.06 -10.32 11.44
C PRO A 197 18.98 -9.09 11.43
N VAL A 198 19.02 -8.40 10.29
CA VAL A 198 19.77 -7.15 10.09
C VAL A 198 18.82 -5.97 10.09
N SER A 199 18.93 -5.10 11.09
CA SER A 199 18.08 -3.92 11.17
C SER A 199 18.46 -2.83 10.18
N MET A 200 17.57 -2.52 9.24
CA MET A 200 17.76 -1.40 8.31
C MET A 200 17.86 -0.06 9.04
N LYS A 201 17.10 0.13 10.13
CA LYS A 201 17.21 1.33 10.97
C LYS A 201 18.62 1.49 11.55
N LYS A 202 19.24 0.43 12.05
CA LYS A 202 20.61 0.47 12.58
C LYS A 202 21.60 0.84 11.47
N ILE A 203 21.50 0.24 10.28
CA ILE A 203 22.37 0.60 9.14
C ILE A 203 22.21 2.09 8.80
N PHE A 204 20.98 2.59 8.76
CA PHE A 204 20.71 3.99 8.49
C PHE A 204 21.36 4.93 9.50
N THR A 205 21.30 4.61 10.78
CA THR A 205 21.88 5.43 11.85
C THR A 205 23.40 5.38 11.90
N LEU A 206 24.02 4.28 11.45
CA LEU A 206 25.46 4.13 11.36
C LEU A 206 26.07 4.91 10.20
N GLY A 207 25.30 5.18 9.14
CA GLY A 207 25.78 5.85 7.93
C GLY A 207 26.75 4.99 7.12
N GLY A 208 27.38 5.58 6.11
CA GLY A 208 28.42 4.91 5.30
C GLY A 208 27.88 3.91 4.29
N PHE A 209 26.57 3.94 3.99
CA PHE A 209 25.94 3.22 2.87
C PHE A 209 25.81 4.16 1.66
N ASP A 210 25.87 3.59 0.47
CA ASP A 210 25.51 4.31 -0.75
C ASP A 210 24.02 4.60 -0.78
N GLU A 211 23.63 5.69 -1.45
CA GLU A 211 22.19 5.97 -1.63
C GLU A 211 21.49 4.76 -2.25
N PRO A 212 20.34 4.32 -1.68
CA PRO A 212 19.56 3.24 -2.27
C PRO A 212 19.20 3.57 -3.72
N LYS A 213 19.52 2.68 -4.63
CA LYS A 213 19.18 2.83 -6.05
C LYS A 213 17.73 2.42 -6.35
N CYS A 214 17.10 1.69 -5.42
CA CYS A 214 15.71 1.25 -5.56
C CYS A 214 14.76 2.27 -4.91
N ALA A 215 13.65 2.56 -5.58
CA ALA A 215 12.54 3.29 -4.99
C ALA A 215 11.70 2.35 -4.10
N ASN A 216 11.11 2.90 -3.06
CA ASN A 216 10.36 2.17 -2.05
C ASN A 216 9.04 2.86 -1.81
N THR A 217 8.05 2.12 -1.34
CA THR A 217 6.71 2.70 -1.16
C THR A 217 5.84 1.71 -0.40
N THR A 218 5.18 2.14 0.65
CA THR A 218 4.03 1.41 1.20
C THR A 218 2.78 2.23 0.96
N ILE A 219 1.79 1.61 0.33
CA ILE A 219 0.52 2.26 0.03
C ILE A 219 -0.63 1.43 0.58
N GLY A 220 -1.75 2.09 0.88
CA GLY A 220 -2.92 1.35 1.36
C GLY A 220 -4.20 2.15 1.33
N CYS A 221 -5.28 1.46 1.72
CA CYS A 221 -6.60 2.02 1.82
C CYS A 221 -7.33 1.52 3.07
N VAL A 222 -7.92 2.45 3.81
CA VAL A 222 -8.87 2.19 4.89
C VAL A 222 -10.27 2.23 4.31
N LEU A 223 -11.04 1.17 4.47
CA LEU A 223 -12.46 1.07 4.10
C LEU A 223 -13.29 1.07 5.37
N THR A 224 -14.37 1.83 5.41
CA THR A 224 -15.30 1.81 6.51
C THR A 224 -16.74 2.09 6.08
N ASN A 225 -17.69 1.53 6.80
CA ASN A 225 -19.12 1.86 6.64
C ASN A 225 -19.55 3.08 7.47
N ALA A 226 -18.64 3.70 8.22
CA ALA A 226 -18.95 4.91 9.00
C ALA A 226 -19.27 6.10 8.11
N LYS A 227 -20.14 6.99 8.59
CA LYS A 227 -20.36 8.30 7.97
C LYS A 227 -19.22 9.24 8.32
N LEU A 228 -18.51 9.71 7.31
CA LEU A 228 -17.41 10.66 7.44
C LEU A 228 -17.66 11.88 6.56
N THR A 229 -17.22 13.04 7.02
CA THR A 229 -16.97 14.19 6.17
C THR A 229 -15.64 14.00 5.42
N LYS A 230 -15.43 14.73 4.33
CA LYS A 230 -14.16 14.71 3.58
C LYS A 230 -12.96 15.09 4.46
N ALA A 231 -13.14 16.06 5.39
CA ALA A 231 -12.10 16.43 6.35
C ALA A 231 -11.75 15.28 7.29
N GLN A 232 -12.74 14.55 7.79
CA GLN A 232 -12.53 13.37 8.64
C GLN A 232 -11.86 12.22 7.86
N ALA A 233 -12.25 12.01 6.59
CA ALA A 233 -11.61 10.99 5.75
C ALA A 233 -10.13 11.29 5.50
N ASN A 234 -9.76 12.56 5.28
CA ASN A 234 -8.36 12.97 5.15
C ASN A 234 -7.59 12.81 6.48
N LEU A 235 -8.19 13.21 7.60
CA LEU A 235 -7.56 13.04 8.92
C LEU A 235 -7.37 11.54 9.24
N LEU A 236 -8.33 10.68 8.87
CA LEU A 236 -8.22 9.25 9.09
C LEU A 236 -7.11 8.64 8.23
N ALA A 237 -6.95 9.08 6.99
CA ALA A 237 -5.83 8.69 6.13
C ALA A 237 -4.48 9.17 6.70
N ASP A 238 -4.44 10.32 7.36
CA ASP A 238 -3.23 10.84 7.99
C ASP A 238 -2.83 10.03 9.24
N ILE A 239 -3.78 9.74 10.12
CA ILE A 239 -3.58 8.90 11.32
C ILE A 239 -3.23 7.45 10.94
N ALA A 240 -3.69 6.96 9.81
CA ALA A 240 -3.32 5.62 9.31
C ALA A 240 -1.79 5.43 9.16
N HIS A 241 -1.05 6.49 8.91
CA HIS A 241 0.42 6.46 8.84
C HIS A 241 1.11 6.16 10.20
N ASP A 242 0.42 6.34 11.32
CA ASP A 242 0.97 5.94 12.62
C ASP A 242 1.13 4.41 12.68
N GLY A 243 0.26 3.66 11.99
CA GLY A 243 0.41 2.22 11.82
C GLY A 243 1.68 1.82 11.06
N PHE A 244 2.17 2.67 10.14
CA PHE A 244 3.47 2.45 9.49
C PHE A 244 4.59 2.56 10.51
N ALA A 245 4.59 3.59 11.36
CA ALA A 245 5.59 3.78 12.39
C ALA A 245 5.60 2.65 13.44
N LEU A 246 4.44 1.99 13.66
CA LEU A 246 4.32 0.83 14.55
C LEU A 246 4.82 -0.48 13.94
N SER A 247 4.92 -0.57 12.60
CA SER A 247 5.15 -1.83 11.90
C SER A 247 6.26 -1.82 10.85
N LEU A 248 6.80 -0.65 10.49
CA LEU A 248 7.92 -0.48 9.55
C LEU A 248 9.08 0.28 10.21
N SER A 249 10.32 -0.19 10.00
CA SER A 249 11.49 0.41 10.64
C SER A 249 12.72 0.47 9.73
N PRO A 250 13.12 1.68 9.23
CA PRO A 250 12.39 2.96 9.31
C PRO A 250 11.18 3.01 8.36
N SER A 251 10.27 3.97 8.57
CA SER A 251 9.19 4.36 7.66
C SER A 251 9.37 5.80 7.20
N HIS A 252 8.67 6.20 6.14
CA HIS A 252 8.61 7.58 5.62
C HIS A 252 9.97 8.20 5.36
N THR A 253 10.91 7.41 4.83
CA THR A 253 12.20 7.96 4.42
C THR A 253 12.06 8.79 3.14
N ARG A 254 13.09 9.55 2.77
CA ARG A 254 13.08 10.31 1.51
C ARG A 254 13.02 9.41 0.26
N PHE A 255 13.24 8.11 0.42
CA PHE A 255 13.21 7.12 -0.65
C PHE A 255 11.86 6.39 -0.75
N ASP A 256 10.94 6.64 0.19
CA ASP A 256 9.61 6.04 0.21
C ASP A 256 8.58 6.97 -0.45
N GLY A 257 7.58 6.40 -1.11
CA GLY A 257 6.46 7.10 -1.73
C GLY A 257 5.14 6.88 -0.98
N ASP A 258 5.21 6.72 0.34
CA ASP A 258 4.13 6.25 1.22
C ASP A 258 2.86 7.09 1.12
N ALA A 259 1.73 6.42 0.86
CA ALA A 259 0.42 7.06 0.74
C ALA A 259 -0.69 6.16 1.32
N MET A 260 -1.62 6.79 2.02
CA MET A 260 -2.83 6.15 2.53
C MET A 260 -4.09 6.83 2.01
N PHE A 261 -5.06 6.02 1.61
CA PHE A 261 -6.40 6.46 1.24
C PHE A 261 -7.41 6.04 2.31
N THR A 262 -8.54 6.73 2.35
CA THR A 262 -9.73 6.35 3.10
C THR A 262 -10.93 6.38 2.19
N LEU A 263 -11.78 5.36 2.23
CA LEU A 263 -13.10 5.33 1.62
C LEU A 263 -14.15 5.02 2.68
N ALA A 264 -15.15 5.89 2.80
CA ALA A 264 -16.27 5.75 3.75
C ALA A 264 -17.60 5.65 3.01
N SER A 265 -18.33 4.53 3.17
CA SER A 265 -19.62 4.29 2.49
C SER A 265 -20.82 4.97 3.15
N GLY A 266 -20.68 5.49 4.37
CA GLY A 266 -21.66 6.37 4.98
C GLY A 266 -22.94 5.69 5.49
N GLU A 267 -22.85 4.49 6.03
CA GLU A 267 -24.03 3.70 6.44
C GLU A 267 -24.40 3.91 7.91
N ILE A 268 -23.40 4.09 8.78
CA ILE A 268 -23.64 4.23 10.24
C ILE A 268 -22.99 5.46 10.83
N ASP A 269 -23.60 5.97 11.87
CA ASP A 269 -23.02 7.01 12.72
C ASP A 269 -22.16 6.38 13.81
N VAL A 270 -20.94 6.88 13.99
CA VAL A 270 -19.98 6.40 14.99
C VAL A 270 -19.18 7.58 15.53
N ALA A 271 -18.79 7.54 16.80
CA ALA A 271 -17.87 8.54 17.34
C ALA A 271 -16.55 8.50 16.54
N PHE A 272 -16.14 9.62 15.95
CA PHE A 272 -14.98 9.67 15.10
C PHE A 272 -13.68 9.26 15.82
N ASP A 273 -13.55 9.62 17.09
CA ASP A 273 -12.39 9.23 17.93
C ASP A 273 -12.25 7.71 18.07
N THR A 274 -13.34 6.94 17.94
CA THR A 274 -13.26 5.47 17.89
C THR A 274 -12.44 5.01 16.68
N LEU A 275 -12.64 5.62 15.51
CA LEU A 275 -11.85 5.31 14.32
C LEU A 275 -10.40 5.73 14.49
N LEU A 276 -10.15 6.93 15.03
CA LEU A 276 -8.78 7.43 15.28
C LEU A 276 -8.01 6.50 16.22
N ALA A 277 -8.65 5.91 17.22
CA ALA A 277 -8.05 4.98 18.15
C ALA A 277 -7.77 3.59 17.52
N LEU A 278 -8.64 3.12 16.61
CA LEU A 278 -8.53 1.77 16.03
C LEU A 278 -7.58 1.70 14.82
N ILE A 279 -7.56 2.73 13.98
CA ILE A 279 -6.93 2.65 12.67
C ILE A 279 -5.41 2.40 12.73
N PRO A 280 -4.60 3.03 13.61
CA PRO A 280 -3.16 2.75 13.67
C PRO A 280 -2.86 1.27 13.89
N ASP A 281 -3.54 0.62 14.82
CA ASP A 281 -3.35 -0.80 15.12
C ASP A 281 -3.81 -1.69 13.96
N LEU A 282 -4.92 -1.36 13.31
CA LEU A 282 -5.43 -2.13 12.16
C LEU A 282 -4.48 -2.02 10.96
N VAL A 283 -3.90 -0.85 10.72
CA VAL A 283 -2.89 -0.64 9.66
C VAL A 283 -1.62 -1.43 10.00
N ALA A 284 -1.13 -1.35 11.23
CA ALA A 284 0.04 -2.11 11.66
C ALA A 284 -0.17 -3.63 11.48
N ARG A 285 -1.34 -4.15 11.86
CA ARG A 285 -1.69 -5.56 11.64
C ARG A 285 -1.85 -5.92 10.17
N SER A 286 -2.39 -5.03 9.35
CA SER A 286 -2.45 -5.23 7.90
C SER A 286 -1.04 -5.37 7.31
N ILE A 287 -0.12 -4.46 7.64
CA ILE A 287 1.29 -4.52 7.22
C ILE A 287 1.95 -5.82 7.72
N GLN A 288 1.78 -6.18 8.98
CA GLN A 288 2.33 -7.43 9.54
C GLN A 288 1.75 -8.67 8.86
N SER A 289 0.49 -8.63 8.41
CA SER A 289 -0.15 -9.74 7.70
C SER A 289 0.36 -9.93 6.27
N SER A 290 1.11 -8.97 5.71
CA SER A 290 1.74 -9.06 4.40
C SER A 290 2.97 -9.97 4.37
N VAL A 291 3.49 -10.33 5.55
CA VAL A 291 4.70 -11.17 5.67
C VAL A 291 4.40 -12.57 5.18
N ILE A 292 5.20 -13.05 4.24
CA ILE A 292 5.08 -14.39 3.66
C ILE A 292 6.07 -15.30 4.36
N THR A 293 5.56 -16.24 5.15
CA THR A 293 6.37 -17.14 5.97
C THR A 293 6.81 -18.41 5.25
N THR A 294 6.32 -18.66 4.03
CA THR A 294 6.46 -19.97 3.35
C THR A 294 7.49 -20.00 2.22
N ASP A 295 8.06 -18.85 1.85
CA ASP A 295 9.06 -18.81 0.80
C ASP A 295 10.39 -18.29 1.35
N PRO A 296 11.38 -19.18 1.61
CA PRO A 296 12.73 -18.72 1.84
C PRO A 296 13.32 -18.31 0.49
N ILE A 297 12.94 -17.16 -0.05
CA ILE A 297 13.84 -16.46 -0.95
C ILE A 297 15.13 -16.34 -0.14
N GLU A 298 16.27 -16.62 -0.77
CA GLU A 298 17.58 -16.47 -0.13
C GLU A 298 17.73 -15.00 0.31
N THR A 299 17.12 -14.67 1.44
CA THR A 299 17.09 -13.34 2.06
C THR A 299 18.42 -13.02 2.74
N ARG A 300 19.43 -13.86 2.52
CA ARG A 300 20.75 -13.71 3.12
C ARG A 300 21.54 -12.66 2.39
N ILE A 301 21.99 -11.67 3.12
CA ILE A 301 22.93 -10.67 2.62
C ILE A 301 24.12 -11.41 1.99
N SER A 302 24.51 -11.01 0.77
CA SER A 302 25.69 -11.61 0.14
C SER A 302 26.92 -11.45 1.05
N PRO A 303 27.86 -12.41 1.07
CA PRO A 303 29.07 -12.32 1.89
C PRO A 303 29.86 -11.02 1.67
N ILE A 304 29.76 -10.42 0.48
CA ILE A 304 30.42 -9.12 0.14
C ILE A 304 29.70 -7.97 0.84
N ALA A 305 28.36 -7.91 0.78
CA ALA A 305 27.58 -6.90 1.47
C ALA A 305 27.71 -7.04 2.99
N PHE A 306 27.80 -8.27 3.51
CA PHE A 306 28.03 -8.54 4.92
C PHE A 306 29.43 -8.12 5.40
N LYS A 307 30.48 -8.32 4.58
CA LYS A 307 31.83 -7.80 4.88
C LYS A 307 31.85 -6.28 4.95
N LEU A 308 31.13 -5.60 4.06
CA LEU A 308 30.99 -4.16 4.08
C LEU A 308 30.23 -3.69 5.34
N PHE A 309 29.14 -4.34 5.69
CA PHE A 309 28.38 -4.13 6.91
C PHE A 309 29.26 -4.30 8.16
N ASN A 310 30.00 -5.40 8.29
CA ASN A 310 30.90 -5.66 9.40
C ASN A 310 32.06 -4.65 9.50
N LYS A 311 32.54 -4.14 8.37
CA LYS A 311 33.58 -3.10 8.36
C LYS A 311 33.06 -1.77 8.91
N ILE A 312 31.80 -1.44 8.62
CA ILE A 312 31.10 -0.27 9.16
C ILE A 312 30.80 -0.50 10.64
N TRP A 313 30.24 -1.67 10.99
CA TRP A 313 29.89 -2.04 12.37
C TRP A 313 31.10 -1.98 13.32
N LYS A 314 32.22 -2.59 12.93
CA LYS A 314 33.46 -2.60 13.76
C LYS A 314 34.14 -1.23 13.93
N LYS A 315 33.78 -0.22 13.15
CA LYS A 315 34.28 1.14 13.33
C LYS A 315 33.45 1.95 14.35
N LEU A 316 32.31 1.43 14.78
CA LEU A 316 31.28 2.15 15.55
C LEU A 316 30.92 1.41 16.87
N SER A 317 31.41 0.21 17.07
CA SER A 317 31.48 -0.53 18.35
C SER A 317 32.84 -0.28 19.00
#